data_a705503a1b228c763bd6cf376db9bbdd
#
_entry.id   a705503a1b228c763bd6cf376db9bbdd
#
_cell.length_a   1.000
_cell.length_b   1.000
_cell.length_c   1.000
_cell.angle_alpha   90.00
_cell.angle_beta   90.00
_cell.angle_gamma   90.00
#
_symmetry.space_group_name_H-M   'P 1'
#
loop_
_entity.id
_entity.type
_entity.pdbx_description
1 polymer ?
#
loop_
_entity_poly.entity_id
_entity_poly.type
_entity_poly.pdbx_seq_one_letter_code
_entity_poly.pdbx_strand_id
1 'polypeptide(L)'
;MEKIKILLAEDDTNLGMLLKEYLRAKGFETVLCEDGEVAYEAFLNQPFDICILDVMMPKKDGFTLAKEIRQINSEIPIIFLTAKNMKE
;
A
#
# COMPACT_ATOMS: atom_id res chain seq x y z
N MET A 1 -22.83 3.61 -5.57
CA MET A 1 -21.99 2.43 -5.37
C MET A 1 -20.63 2.83 -4.86
N GLU A 2 -20.18 2.17 -3.82
CA GLU A 2 -18.91 2.53 -3.21
C GLU A 2 -17.74 1.97 -3.97
N LYS A 3 -16.68 2.74 -4.03
CA LYS A 3 -15.45 2.29 -4.66
C LYS A 3 -14.64 1.46 -3.68
N ILE A 4 -13.90 0.51 -4.23
CA ILE A 4 -12.93 -0.22 -3.44
C ILE A 4 -11.78 0.72 -3.13
N LYS A 5 -11.37 0.76 -1.87
CA LYS A 5 -10.35 1.69 -1.42
C LYS A 5 -9.05 0.96 -1.15
N ILE A 6 -7.99 1.43 -1.76
CA ILE A 6 -6.69 0.77 -1.75
C ILE A 6 -5.67 1.61 -1.00
N LEU A 7 -4.97 0.98 -0.04
CA LEU A 7 -3.79 1.57 0.58
C LEU A 7 -2.58 1.14 -0.24
N LEU A 8 -1.91 2.09 -0.85
CA LEU A 8 -0.74 1.81 -1.69
C LEU A 8 0.49 2.42 -1.03
N ALA A 9 1.39 1.57 -0.55
CA ALA A 9 2.63 2.03 0.08
C ALA A 9 3.79 1.78 -0.85
N GLU A 10 4.39 2.87 -1.34
CA GLU A 10 5.47 2.81 -2.33
C GLU A 10 6.34 4.06 -2.17
N ASP A 11 7.63 3.87 -1.89
CA ASP A 11 8.51 5.00 -1.64
C ASP A 11 9.08 5.61 -2.93
N ASP A 12 9.03 4.89 -4.05
CA ASP A 12 9.44 5.46 -5.33
C ASP A 12 8.31 6.35 -5.83
N THR A 13 8.54 7.65 -5.81
CA THR A 13 7.49 8.61 -6.14
C THR A 13 6.93 8.41 -7.54
N ASN A 14 7.79 8.18 -8.51
CA ASN A 14 7.33 8.02 -9.88
C ASN A 14 6.50 6.76 -10.05
N LEU A 15 6.97 5.65 -9.51
CA LEU A 15 6.24 4.40 -9.59
C LEU A 15 4.93 4.49 -8.82
N GLY A 16 4.98 5.10 -7.64
CA GLY A 16 3.77 5.25 -6.83
C GLY A 16 2.69 6.03 -7.55
N MET A 17 3.08 7.16 -8.16
CA MET A 17 2.12 7.97 -8.89
C MET A 17 1.55 7.24 -10.09
N LEU A 18 2.40 6.51 -10.81
CA LEU A 18 1.95 5.74 -11.97
C LEU A 18 0.93 4.69 -11.55
N LEU A 19 1.23 3.96 -10.49
CA LEU A 19 0.31 2.92 -10.00
C LEU A 19 -1.00 3.53 -9.52
N LYS A 20 -0.92 4.66 -8.81
CA LYS A 20 -2.12 5.33 -8.33
C LYS A 20 -3.00 5.74 -9.49
N GLU A 21 -2.41 6.34 -10.54
CA GLU A 21 -3.20 6.75 -11.69
C GLU A 21 -3.82 5.56 -12.40
N TYR A 22 -3.06 4.48 -12.52
CA TYR A 22 -3.59 3.28 -13.14
C TYR A 22 -4.79 2.73 -12.37
N LEU A 23 -4.65 2.67 -11.05
CA LEU A 23 -5.74 2.13 -10.22
C LEU A 23 -6.96 3.03 -10.25
N ARG A 24 -6.74 4.35 -10.25
CA ARG A 24 -7.86 5.28 -10.37
C ARG A 24 -8.59 5.08 -11.69
N ALA A 25 -7.84 4.88 -12.77
CA ALA A 25 -8.46 4.68 -14.08
C ALA A 25 -9.30 3.41 -14.11
N LYS A 26 -8.95 2.42 -13.25
CA LYS A 26 -9.73 1.20 -13.16
C LYS A 26 -10.92 1.32 -12.20
N GLY A 27 -11.11 2.47 -11.60
CA GLY A 27 -12.25 2.70 -10.74
C GLY A 27 -12.00 2.52 -9.25
N PHE A 28 -10.74 2.38 -8.84
CA PHE A 28 -10.41 2.23 -7.43
C PHE A 28 -10.03 3.57 -6.82
N GLU A 29 -10.38 3.74 -5.55
CA GLU A 29 -9.91 4.89 -4.79
C GLU A 29 -8.59 4.49 -4.14
N THR A 30 -7.53 5.28 -4.36
CA THR A 30 -6.20 4.88 -3.93
C THR A 30 -5.56 5.98 -3.09
N VAL A 31 -5.05 5.59 -1.92
CA VAL A 31 -4.29 6.48 -1.04
C VAL A 31 -2.83 6.04 -1.12
N LEU A 32 -1.98 6.91 -1.67
CA LEU A 32 -0.57 6.62 -1.84
C LEU A 32 0.20 7.14 -0.62
N CYS A 33 0.98 6.26 -0.01
CA CYS A 33 1.82 6.58 1.14
C CYS A 33 3.27 6.30 0.78
N GLU A 34 4.18 7.19 1.16
CA GLU A 34 5.54 7.11 0.66
C GLU A 34 6.48 6.35 1.58
N ASP A 35 6.02 5.93 2.74
CA ASP A 35 6.82 5.03 3.58
C ASP A 35 5.89 4.26 4.51
N GLY A 36 6.49 3.31 5.22
CA GLY A 36 5.70 2.40 6.03
C GLY A 36 5.05 3.04 7.23
N GLU A 37 5.65 4.09 7.79
CA GLU A 37 5.02 4.77 8.93
C GLU A 37 3.81 5.57 8.50
N VAL A 38 3.92 6.29 7.38
CA VAL A 38 2.79 7.02 6.84
C VAL A 38 1.66 6.06 6.48
N ALA A 39 2.01 4.91 5.91
CA ALA A 39 1.01 3.91 5.55
C ALA A 39 0.30 3.37 6.78
N TYR A 40 1.04 3.09 7.85
CA TYR A 40 0.42 2.59 9.07
C TYR A 40 -0.53 3.61 9.65
N GLU A 41 -0.12 4.89 9.68
CA GLU A 41 -0.98 5.96 10.16
C GLU A 41 -2.26 6.03 9.34
N ALA A 42 -2.13 5.96 8.02
CA ALA A 42 -3.31 6.01 7.17
C ALA A 42 -4.25 4.84 7.45
N PHE A 43 -3.67 3.66 7.67
CA PHE A 43 -4.48 2.48 7.93
C PHE A 43 -5.27 2.63 9.23
N LEU A 44 -4.67 3.26 10.23
CA LEU A 44 -5.36 3.48 11.50
C LEU A 44 -6.48 4.50 11.40
N ASN A 45 -6.37 5.44 10.47
CA ASN A 45 -7.27 6.59 10.44
C ASN A 45 -8.42 6.48 9.46
N GLN A 46 -8.40 5.51 8.57
CA GLN A 46 -9.49 5.36 7.61
C GLN A 46 -9.58 3.92 7.14
N PRO A 47 -10.76 3.51 6.68
CA PRO A 47 -10.94 2.12 6.25
C PRO A 47 -10.36 1.86 4.87
N PHE A 48 -9.87 0.64 4.67
CA PHE A 48 -9.36 0.20 3.38
C PHE A 48 -9.90 -1.20 3.09
N ASP A 49 -9.96 -1.52 1.80
CA ASP A 49 -10.43 -2.83 1.35
C ASP A 49 -9.29 -3.74 0.94
N ILE A 50 -8.15 -3.17 0.57
CA ILE A 50 -7.01 -3.95 0.13
C ILE A 50 -5.75 -3.11 0.33
N CYS A 51 -4.64 -3.77 0.61
CA CYS A 51 -3.34 -3.12 0.76
C CYS A 51 -2.39 -3.62 -0.30
N ILE A 52 -1.67 -2.69 -0.94
CA ILE A 52 -0.58 -3.01 -1.87
C ILE A 52 0.66 -2.36 -1.29
N LEU A 53 1.62 -3.18 -0.88
CA LEU A 53 2.76 -2.74 -0.10
C LEU A 53 4.06 -3.09 -0.79
N ASP A 54 4.91 -2.10 -1.00
CA ASP A 54 6.28 -2.34 -1.42
C ASP A 54 7.03 -2.97 -0.27
N VAL A 55 7.83 -3.97 -0.56
CA VAL A 55 8.61 -4.65 0.47
C VAL A 55 9.71 -3.75 1.02
N MET A 56 10.42 -3.07 0.15
CA MET A 56 11.59 -2.27 0.53
C MET A 56 11.21 -0.80 0.66
N MET A 57 11.01 -0.35 1.88
CA MET A 57 10.67 1.04 2.14
C MET A 57 11.45 1.53 3.35
N PRO A 58 11.74 2.83 3.41
CA PRO A 58 12.39 3.37 4.62
C PRO A 58 11.42 3.36 5.79
N LYS A 59 11.97 3.43 6.98
CA LYS A 59 11.29 3.57 8.26
C LYS A 59 10.57 2.30 8.69
N LYS A 60 9.79 1.68 7.81
CA LYS A 60 9.10 0.45 8.12
C LYS A 60 8.90 -0.30 6.82
N ASP A 61 9.51 -1.46 6.69
CA ASP A 61 9.40 -2.23 5.45
C ASP A 61 8.01 -2.84 5.31
N GLY A 62 7.74 -3.36 4.11
CA GLY A 62 6.41 -3.86 3.80
C GLY A 62 6.00 -5.08 4.61
N PHE A 63 6.95 -5.96 4.93
CA PHE A 63 6.62 -7.14 5.73
C PHE A 63 6.27 -6.76 7.17
N THR A 64 7.02 -5.83 7.75
CA THR A 64 6.71 -5.35 9.09
C THR A 64 5.37 -4.66 9.12
N LEU A 65 5.12 -3.82 8.13
CA LEU A 65 3.84 -3.13 8.01
C LEU A 65 2.70 -4.13 7.90
N ALA A 66 2.87 -5.16 7.09
CA ALA A 66 1.83 -6.18 6.91
C ALA A 66 1.53 -6.89 8.22
N LYS A 67 2.56 -7.20 9.01
CA LYS A 67 2.34 -7.84 10.30
C LYS A 67 1.51 -6.97 11.22
N GLU A 68 1.80 -5.68 11.24
CA GLU A 68 1.05 -4.77 12.09
C GLU A 68 -0.38 -4.62 11.61
N ILE A 69 -0.57 -4.54 10.30
CA ILE A 69 -1.92 -4.48 9.75
C ILE A 69 -2.70 -5.74 10.10
N ARG A 70 -2.05 -6.91 10.03
CA ARG A 70 -2.71 -8.16 10.34
C ARG A 70 -3.17 -8.24 11.79
N GLN A 71 -2.51 -7.56 12.70
CA GLN A 71 -2.94 -7.54 14.08
C GLN A 71 -4.22 -6.75 14.27
N ILE A 72 -4.47 -5.80 13.38
CA ILE A 72 -5.68 -4.98 13.42
C ILE A 72 -6.80 -5.62 12.61
N ASN A 73 -6.46 -6.15 11.43
CA ASN A 73 -7.42 -6.75 10.53
C ASN A 73 -6.80 -8.00 9.92
N SER A 74 -7.23 -9.16 10.39
CA SER A 74 -6.62 -10.42 9.99
C SER A 74 -7.03 -10.87 8.60
N GLU A 75 -8.00 -10.19 7.98
CA GLU A 75 -8.58 -10.69 6.73
C GLU A 75 -8.40 -9.79 5.52
N ILE A 76 -7.96 -8.56 5.70
CA ILE A 76 -7.81 -7.68 4.57
C ILE A 76 -6.75 -8.23 3.59
N PRO A 77 -7.04 -8.26 2.29
CA PRO A 77 -6.04 -8.74 1.33
C PRO A 77 -4.82 -7.84 1.30
N ILE A 78 -3.64 -8.45 1.24
CA ILE A 78 -2.38 -7.73 1.15
C ILE A 78 -1.59 -8.28 -0.03
N ILE A 79 -1.19 -7.38 -0.92
CA ILE A 79 -0.37 -7.72 -2.08
C ILE A 79 0.97 -7.02 -1.92
N PHE A 80 2.05 -7.76 -2.13
CA PHE A 80 3.40 -7.19 -2.05
C PHE A 80 3.95 -6.86 -3.41
N LEU A 81 4.64 -5.72 -3.49
CA LEU A 81 5.33 -5.30 -4.70
C LEU A 81 6.81 -5.57 -4.51
N THR A 82 7.39 -6.36 -5.39
CA THR A 82 8.81 -6.68 -5.31
C THR A 82 9.55 -6.41 -6.60
N ALA A 83 8.85 -5.95 -7.63
CA ALA A 83 9.42 -5.87 -8.96
C ALA A 83 10.64 -4.98 -9.06
N LYS A 84 10.67 -3.88 -8.34
CA LYS A 84 11.79 -2.96 -8.48
C LYS A 84 13.08 -3.50 -7.88
N ASN A 85 13.01 -4.62 -7.18
CA ASN A 85 14.17 -5.23 -6.57
C ASN A 85 14.56 -6.54 -7.24
N MET A 86 14.02 -6.81 -8.39
CA MET A 86 14.24 -8.11 -9.05
C MET A 86 15.48 -8.16 -9.91
N LYS A 87 16.11 -7.05 -10.18
CA LYS A 87 17.32 -7.12 -10.97
C LYS A 87 18.45 -7.66 -10.14
N GLU A 88 19.36 -8.27 -10.76
CA GLU A 88 20.41 -8.82 -10.09
C GLU A 88 21.66 -8.32 -10.35
#